data_ebbf1c3e4e71b31f853ec4a21c870f53
#
_entry.id   ebbf1c3e4e71b31f853ec4a21c870f53
#
_cell.length_a   1.000
_cell.length_b   1.000
_cell.length_c   1.000
_cell.angle_alpha   90.00
_cell.angle_beta   90.00
_cell.angle_gamma   90.00
#
_symmetry.space_group_name_H-M   'P 1'
#
loop_
_entity.id
_entity.type
_entity.pdbx_description
1 polymer ?
#
loop_
_entity_poly.entity_id
_entity_poly.type
_entity_poly.pdbx_seq_one_letter_code
_entity_poly.pdbx_strand_id
1 'polypeptide(L)'
;MKAVLHLKFIVLYIIFGFLRVFTTATLTTELITERLEKDTSQTLYREATMIADNYLPSYFSNESSSWAVHSQLSAMKTYLNSSLWFVEKDGTMITSANLKDTTAPQSVNNFDPAEIGSNQYMIGTYHNYFQEDMITVMAPVTQGFYTKGYLIIHSPVSLINERCRTLMVPVYISLGVIFLLSFIFLLGFHFFVHRPLLLITEAAKQYAMGNLDYEIPVNRHDEIGYLSASLNYMATQLKDSDDYQKKIVANVSHDFRSPLTSIRGYVEAMTDGTIPPELHEKYLNIILFETERLTDLTTDLLTLNEFDTKELLLNKTSFDIQEMIKHTAQSFEGVCTQKHISIKLFLLSEQINVMADRRKIQQVLYNLLDNAIKFSENDSSITVEVTTKNDKIFVSVKDHGIGISKKEINKIWERFYKSDLSRGKDKKGTGLGLSIVKEIIQAHDEHINVISTEGVGTEFIFSLSKA
;
A
#
# COMPACT_ATOMS: atom_id res chain seq x y z
N MET A 1 19.37 -7.54 -5.27
CA MET A 1 18.46 -7.40 -6.45
C MET A 1 18.81 -6.10 -7.15
N LYS A 2 19.41 -6.16 -8.34
CA LYS A 2 19.84 -4.96 -9.06
C LYS A 2 18.62 -4.11 -9.42
N ALA A 3 18.76 -2.81 -9.43
CA ALA A 3 17.74 -1.78 -9.66
C ALA A 3 17.03 -1.88 -11.04
N VAL A 4 16.43 -3.05 -11.31
CA VAL A 4 15.75 -3.37 -12.59
C VAL A 4 14.56 -2.42 -12.81
N LEU A 5 13.86 -2.04 -11.73
CA LEU A 5 12.71 -1.15 -11.83
C LEU A 5 13.13 0.26 -12.27
N HIS A 6 14.17 0.83 -11.64
CA HIS A 6 14.67 2.15 -11.98
C HIS A 6 15.17 2.23 -13.43
N LEU A 7 15.90 1.18 -13.89
CA LEU A 7 16.36 1.09 -15.27
C LEU A 7 15.18 1.03 -16.27
N LYS A 8 14.14 0.26 -15.95
CA LYS A 8 12.92 0.20 -16.78
C LYS A 8 12.24 1.56 -16.90
N PHE A 9 12.14 2.33 -15.80
CA PHE A 9 11.57 3.68 -15.84
C PHE A 9 12.42 4.64 -16.69
N ILE A 10 13.75 4.58 -16.58
CA ILE A 10 14.64 5.41 -17.41
C ILE A 10 14.47 5.06 -18.89
N VAL A 11 14.46 3.77 -19.25
CA VAL A 11 14.29 3.34 -20.65
C VAL A 11 12.93 3.78 -21.18
N LEU A 12 11.85 3.57 -20.41
CA LEU A 12 10.50 4.01 -20.79
C LEU A 12 10.44 5.54 -20.98
N TYR A 13 11.07 6.29 -20.09
CA TYR A 13 11.16 7.76 -20.20
C TYR A 13 11.86 8.21 -21.48
N ILE A 14 12.97 7.59 -21.83
CA ILE A 14 13.72 7.90 -23.08
C ILE A 14 12.87 7.57 -24.30
N ILE A 15 12.23 6.40 -24.33
CA ILE A 15 11.35 5.99 -25.44
C ILE A 15 10.18 6.97 -25.59
N PHE A 16 9.52 7.33 -24.49
CA PHE A 16 8.41 8.29 -24.51
C PHE A 16 8.86 9.69 -24.94
N GLY A 17 10.02 10.14 -24.49
CA GLY A 17 10.62 11.41 -24.93
C GLY A 17 10.91 11.43 -26.41
N PHE A 18 11.50 10.36 -26.95
CA PHE A 18 11.77 10.23 -28.38
C PHE A 18 10.48 10.18 -29.21
N LEU A 19 9.49 9.38 -28.79
CA LEU A 19 8.20 9.27 -29.46
C LEU A 19 7.49 10.63 -29.51
N ARG A 20 7.52 11.39 -28.42
CA ARG A 20 6.94 12.73 -28.35
C ARG A 20 7.61 13.71 -29.31
N VAL A 21 8.94 13.73 -29.37
CA VAL A 21 9.68 14.59 -30.30
C VAL A 21 9.35 14.21 -31.73
N PHE A 22 9.32 12.92 -32.05
CA PHE A 22 9.02 12.42 -33.39
C PHE A 22 7.59 12.79 -33.82
N THR A 23 6.59 12.50 -32.99
CA THR A 23 5.18 12.83 -33.32
C THR A 23 4.95 14.34 -33.46
N THR A 24 5.53 15.15 -32.57
CA THR A 24 5.39 16.61 -32.68
C THR A 24 6.09 17.16 -33.90
N ALA A 25 7.30 16.68 -34.20
CA ALA A 25 8.04 17.14 -35.38
C ALA A 25 7.32 16.80 -36.69
N THR A 26 6.77 15.59 -36.81
CA THR A 26 6.07 15.17 -38.04
C THR A 26 4.70 15.82 -38.17
N LEU A 27 3.81 15.59 -37.18
CA LEU A 27 2.42 16.07 -37.24
C LEU A 27 2.32 17.59 -37.25
N THR A 28 3.11 18.29 -36.40
CA THR A 28 3.05 19.76 -36.34
C THR A 28 3.59 20.39 -37.65
N THR A 29 4.65 19.82 -38.22
CA THR A 29 5.17 20.31 -39.49
C THR A 29 4.16 20.17 -40.60
N GLU A 30 3.50 19.01 -40.74
CA GLU A 30 2.47 18.74 -41.74
C GLU A 30 1.28 19.71 -41.61
N LEU A 31 0.73 19.85 -40.41
CA LEU A 31 -0.40 20.74 -40.12
C LEU A 31 -0.05 22.22 -40.38
N ILE A 32 1.15 22.67 -39.99
CA ILE A 32 1.59 24.04 -40.22
C ILE A 32 1.79 24.29 -41.75
N THR A 33 2.39 23.34 -42.48
CA THR A 33 2.61 23.46 -43.92
C THR A 33 1.29 23.55 -44.63
N GLU A 34 0.35 22.64 -44.40
CA GLU A 34 -0.99 22.66 -44.98
C GLU A 34 -1.73 23.99 -44.69
N ARG A 35 -1.62 24.48 -43.47
CA ARG A 35 -2.24 25.76 -43.09
C ARG A 35 -1.62 26.93 -43.82
N LEU A 36 -0.26 26.96 -43.89
CA LEU A 36 0.44 28.02 -44.62
C LEU A 36 0.16 28.01 -46.11
N GLU A 37 0.08 26.85 -46.75
CA GLU A 37 -0.31 26.71 -48.16
C GLU A 37 -1.67 27.31 -48.41
N LYS A 38 -2.66 26.97 -47.60
CA LYS A 38 -4.02 27.48 -47.69
C LYS A 38 -4.08 29.00 -47.44
N ASP A 39 -3.45 29.50 -46.41
CA ASP A 39 -3.48 30.93 -46.10
C ASP A 39 -2.71 31.75 -47.14
N THR A 40 -1.61 31.22 -47.69
CA THR A 40 -0.85 31.85 -48.76
C THR A 40 -1.68 31.86 -50.07
N SER A 41 -2.28 30.74 -50.45
CA SER A 41 -3.10 30.66 -51.68
C SER A 41 -4.29 31.62 -51.63
N GLN A 42 -5.00 31.71 -50.51
CA GLN A 42 -6.12 32.64 -50.32
C GLN A 42 -5.67 34.11 -50.42
N THR A 43 -4.51 34.42 -49.84
CA THR A 43 -3.93 35.76 -49.90
C THR A 43 -3.54 36.11 -51.34
N LEU A 44 -2.82 35.20 -52.01
CA LEU A 44 -2.44 35.41 -53.43
C LEU A 44 -3.65 35.55 -54.36
N TYR A 45 -4.71 34.74 -54.14
CA TYR A 45 -5.95 34.82 -54.93
C TYR A 45 -6.63 36.18 -54.72
N ARG A 46 -6.75 36.67 -53.50
CA ARG A 46 -7.31 38.00 -53.21
C ARG A 46 -6.51 39.12 -53.86
N GLU A 47 -5.17 39.06 -53.77
CA GLU A 47 -4.30 40.02 -54.43
C GLU A 47 -4.40 39.91 -55.95
N ALA A 48 -4.45 38.70 -56.52
CA ALA A 48 -4.64 38.49 -57.93
C ALA A 48 -5.97 39.11 -58.43
N THR A 49 -7.07 38.91 -57.67
CA THR A 49 -8.37 39.52 -58.05
C THR A 49 -8.29 41.03 -57.93
N MET A 50 -7.72 41.58 -56.92
CA MET A 50 -7.54 43.02 -56.73
C MET A 50 -6.73 43.67 -57.92
N ILE A 51 -5.65 43.00 -58.33
CA ILE A 51 -4.83 43.45 -59.45
C ILE A 51 -5.63 43.33 -60.79
N ALA A 52 -6.32 42.19 -60.95
CA ALA A 52 -7.12 41.93 -62.11
C ALA A 52 -8.27 42.96 -62.34
N ASP A 53 -8.90 43.38 -61.23
CA ASP A 53 -10.05 44.33 -61.33
C ASP A 53 -9.62 45.80 -61.45
N ASN A 54 -8.51 46.21 -60.79
CA ASN A 54 -8.17 47.62 -60.69
C ASN A 54 -7.14 48.09 -61.74
N TYR A 55 -6.23 47.21 -62.15
CA TYR A 55 -5.09 47.66 -62.99
C TYR A 55 -5.06 47.11 -64.39
N LEU A 56 -5.58 45.92 -64.65
CA LEU A 56 -5.45 45.25 -65.92
C LEU A 56 -6.57 45.59 -66.96
N PRO A 57 -7.80 46.00 -66.58
CA PRO A 57 -8.83 46.39 -67.57
C PRO A 57 -8.45 47.56 -68.41
N SER A 58 -7.62 48.50 -67.95
CA SER A 58 -7.09 49.64 -68.65
C SER A 58 -6.28 49.28 -69.91
N TYR A 59 -5.68 48.08 -69.92
CA TYR A 59 -4.98 47.56 -71.11
C TYR A 59 -5.96 47.29 -72.27
N PHE A 60 -7.09 46.67 -71.99
CA PHE A 60 -8.09 46.34 -73.03
C PHE A 60 -8.92 47.54 -73.49
N SER A 61 -8.91 48.66 -72.75
CA SER A 61 -9.49 49.93 -73.15
C SER A 61 -8.54 50.82 -73.90
N ASN A 62 -7.34 50.37 -74.28
CA ASN A 62 -6.23 51.15 -74.84
C ASN A 62 -5.81 52.38 -74.04
N GLU A 63 -6.09 52.43 -72.77
CA GLU A 63 -5.69 53.48 -71.81
C GLU A 63 -4.28 53.27 -71.28
N SER A 64 -3.78 52.00 -71.27
CA SER A 64 -2.47 51.63 -70.82
C SER A 64 -1.73 50.78 -71.86
N SER A 65 -0.40 51.00 -72.00
CA SER A 65 0.48 50.19 -72.85
C SER A 65 0.93 48.90 -72.14
N SER A 66 1.32 47.86 -72.93
CA SER A 66 1.93 46.64 -72.39
C SER A 66 3.11 46.94 -71.53
N TRP A 67 3.93 47.96 -71.82
CA TRP A 67 5.06 48.41 -71.01
C TRP A 67 4.62 48.95 -69.64
N ALA A 68 3.51 49.75 -69.61
CA ALA A 68 2.97 50.28 -68.35
C ALA A 68 2.46 49.15 -67.44
N VAL A 69 1.76 48.17 -67.97
CA VAL A 69 1.31 46.97 -67.25
C VAL A 69 2.49 46.14 -66.75
N HIS A 70 3.50 45.95 -67.61
CA HIS A 70 4.72 45.25 -67.22
C HIS A 70 5.42 45.94 -66.02
N SER A 71 5.54 47.27 -66.04
CA SER A 71 6.12 48.05 -64.97
C SER A 71 5.36 47.87 -63.64
N GLN A 72 4.03 47.89 -63.70
CA GLN A 72 3.17 47.63 -62.49
C GLN A 72 3.33 46.21 -61.96
N LEU A 73 3.24 45.20 -62.83
CA LEU A 73 3.45 43.82 -62.46
C LEU A 73 4.86 43.57 -61.87
N SER A 74 5.89 44.25 -62.37
CA SER A 74 7.24 44.19 -61.90
C SER A 74 7.38 44.75 -60.46
N ALA A 75 6.67 45.83 -60.14
CA ALA A 75 6.60 46.33 -58.77
C ALA A 75 5.87 45.34 -57.84
N MET A 76 4.76 44.78 -58.29
CA MET A 76 3.99 43.79 -57.52
C MET A 76 4.72 42.43 -57.32
N LYS A 77 5.52 42.02 -58.33
CA LYS A 77 6.42 40.86 -58.22
C LYS A 77 7.30 40.94 -56.97
N THR A 78 7.92 42.11 -56.77
CA THR A 78 8.81 42.35 -55.65
C THR A 78 8.05 42.35 -54.32
N TYR A 79 6.87 42.96 -54.29
CA TYR A 79 6.02 43.00 -53.13
C TYR A 79 5.52 41.62 -52.70
N LEU A 80 4.95 40.85 -53.68
CA LEU A 80 4.40 39.54 -53.46
C LEU A 80 5.44 38.43 -53.38
N ASN A 81 6.68 38.73 -53.74
CA ASN A 81 7.75 37.73 -53.90
C ASN A 81 7.27 36.52 -54.74
N SER A 82 6.57 36.82 -55.87
CA SER A 82 5.93 35.85 -56.73
C SER A 82 6.08 36.24 -58.20
N SER A 83 6.00 35.26 -59.10
CA SER A 83 5.98 35.53 -60.53
C SER A 83 4.55 35.83 -60.96
N LEU A 84 4.37 36.88 -61.77
CA LEU A 84 3.07 37.32 -62.28
C LEU A 84 3.03 37.22 -63.79
N TRP A 85 2.01 36.54 -64.36
CA TRP A 85 1.79 36.38 -65.75
C TRP A 85 0.41 36.93 -66.11
N PHE A 86 0.37 37.78 -67.16
CA PHE A 86 -0.89 38.27 -67.73
C PHE A 86 -1.07 37.66 -69.07
N VAL A 87 -2.13 36.85 -69.24
CA VAL A 87 -2.41 36.08 -70.45
C VAL A 87 -3.78 36.42 -71.03
N GLU A 88 -3.96 36.27 -72.35
CA GLU A 88 -5.25 36.29 -73.00
C GLU A 88 -6.04 35.01 -72.74
N LYS A 89 -7.29 34.96 -73.21
CA LYS A 89 -8.16 33.78 -73.02
C LYS A 89 -7.62 32.49 -73.61
N ASP A 90 -6.86 32.60 -74.69
CA ASP A 90 -6.24 31.47 -75.40
C ASP A 90 -4.88 31.03 -74.78
N GLY A 91 -4.45 31.72 -73.74
CA GLY A 91 -3.16 31.45 -73.10
C GLY A 91 -1.99 32.21 -73.71
N THR A 92 -2.21 33.08 -74.67
CA THR A 92 -1.15 33.95 -75.27
C THR A 92 -0.64 34.91 -74.16
N MET A 93 0.67 35.03 -74.04
CA MET A 93 1.29 35.90 -73.03
C MET A 93 1.22 37.34 -73.44
N ILE A 94 0.58 38.19 -72.66
CA ILE A 94 0.54 39.65 -72.87
C ILE A 94 1.82 40.27 -72.28
N THR A 95 2.07 39.91 -71.01
CA THR A 95 3.28 40.35 -70.32
C THR A 95 3.51 39.47 -69.08
N SER A 96 4.76 39.44 -68.63
CA SER A 96 5.15 38.67 -67.41
C SER A 96 6.21 39.40 -66.56
N ALA A 97 6.19 39.15 -65.28
CA ALA A 97 7.17 39.60 -64.34
C ALA A 97 7.62 38.39 -63.52
N ASN A 98 8.73 37.77 -63.89
CA ASN A 98 9.25 36.55 -63.23
C ASN A 98 10.18 36.89 -62.09
N LEU A 99 10.15 36.10 -61.04
CA LEU A 99 11.01 36.21 -59.83
C LEU A 99 12.50 35.97 -60.16
N LYS A 100 12.76 34.96 -61.00
CA LYS A 100 14.08 34.65 -61.57
C LYS A 100 14.10 35.14 -63.01
N ASP A 101 15.25 35.54 -63.55
CA ASP A 101 15.40 35.95 -64.94
C ASP A 101 15.18 34.81 -65.94
N THR A 102 14.05 34.14 -65.79
CA THR A 102 13.56 33.11 -66.71
C THR A 102 12.70 33.78 -67.74
N THR A 103 12.94 33.48 -69.02
CA THR A 103 12.08 33.96 -70.13
C THR A 103 10.70 33.26 -69.98
N ALA A 104 9.64 34.05 -69.83
CA ALA A 104 8.30 33.53 -69.92
C ALA A 104 8.02 32.92 -71.29
N PRO A 105 7.19 31.90 -71.42
CA PRO A 105 6.81 31.35 -72.66
C PRO A 105 5.96 32.40 -73.50
N GLN A 106 5.97 32.33 -74.81
CA GLN A 106 5.14 33.17 -75.60
C GLN A 106 3.64 32.85 -75.48
N SER A 107 3.33 31.60 -75.13
CA SER A 107 1.98 31.12 -74.78
C SER A 107 2.05 29.99 -73.76
N VAL A 108 1.01 29.84 -72.95
CA VAL A 108 0.85 28.72 -72.05
C VAL A 108 0.25 27.55 -72.82
N ASN A 109 0.98 26.44 -72.94
CA ASN A 109 0.53 25.24 -73.65
C ASN A 109 -0.67 24.62 -72.91
N ASN A 110 -1.75 24.29 -73.69
CA ASN A 110 -2.98 23.70 -73.15
C ASN A 110 -3.59 24.54 -72.03
N PHE A 111 -3.63 25.84 -72.15
CA PHE A 111 -4.17 26.72 -71.13
C PHE A 111 -5.68 26.46 -70.93
N ASP A 112 -6.03 25.98 -69.71
CA ASP A 112 -7.44 25.79 -69.32
C ASP A 112 -7.68 26.52 -67.98
N PRO A 113 -8.48 27.59 -67.99
CA PRO A 113 -8.82 28.30 -66.75
C PRO A 113 -9.51 27.42 -65.68
N ALA A 114 -10.13 26.29 -66.08
CA ALA A 114 -10.80 25.37 -65.17
C ALA A 114 -9.82 24.40 -64.42
N GLU A 115 -8.56 24.33 -64.85
CA GLU A 115 -7.55 23.44 -64.30
C GLU A 115 -7.31 23.72 -62.82
N ILE A 116 -7.41 24.97 -62.35
CA ILE A 116 -7.23 25.36 -60.95
C ILE A 116 -8.38 24.85 -60.05
N GLY A 117 -9.51 24.46 -60.66
CA GLY A 117 -10.63 23.81 -59.97
C GLY A 117 -11.29 24.64 -58.87
N SER A 118 -12.06 23.98 -58.05
CA SER A 118 -12.83 24.59 -56.94
C SER A 118 -11.95 25.13 -55.79
N ASN A 119 -10.72 24.69 -55.68
CA ASN A 119 -9.81 25.08 -54.59
C ASN A 119 -9.15 26.46 -54.80
N GLN A 120 -9.35 27.10 -56.00
CA GLN A 120 -8.80 28.39 -56.37
C GLN A 120 -7.25 28.45 -56.45
N TYR A 121 -6.56 27.33 -56.30
CA TYR A 121 -5.11 27.21 -56.46
C TYR A 121 -4.71 25.78 -56.83
N MET A 122 -3.52 25.64 -57.42
CA MET A 122 -2.86 24.37 -57.68
C MET A 122 -1.43 24.41 -57.17
N ILE A 123 -0.89 23.23 -56.80
CA ILE A 123 0.51 23.06 -56.39
C ILE A 123 1.19 22.15 -57.42
N GLY A 124 2.34 22.60 -57.93
CA GLY A 124 3.15 21.83 -58.87
C GLY A 124 4.04 22.73 -59.72
N THR A 125 4.69 22.14 -60.74
CA THR A 125 5.63 22.85 -61.62
C THR A 125 4.95 23.67 -62.73
N TYR A 126 3.65 23.82 -62.69
CA TYR A 126 2.79 24.50 -63.65
C TYR A 126 3.23 24.26 -65.09
N HIS A 127 2.73 23.20 -65.70
CA HIS A 127 3.08 22.72 -67.05
C HIS A 127 4.60 22.57 -67.32
N ASN A 128 5.39 22.23 -66.25
CA ASN A 128 6.85 22.11 -66.30
C ASN A 128 7.61 23.42 -66.65
N TYR A 129 6.98 24.60 -66.49
CA TYR A 129 7.66 25.86 -66.68
C TYR A 129 8.59 26.23 -65.53
N PHE A 130 8.34 25.71 -64.32
CA PHE A 130 9.17 25.94 -63.13
C PHE A 130 9.94 24.68 -62.74
N GLN A 131 11.14 24.85 -62.24
CA GLN A 131 11.96 23.73 -61.73
C GLN A 131 11.64 23.32 -60.31
N GLU A 132 10.78 24.09 -59.65
CA GLU A 132 10.31 23.85 -58.27
C GLU A 132 8.79 23.94 -58.23
N ASP A 133 8.21 23.33 -57.19
CA ASP A 133 6.77 23.40 -56.97
C ASP A 133 6.35 24.84 -56.63
N MET A 134 5.31 25.29 -57.31
CA MET A 134 4.71 26.62 -57.18
C MET A 134 3.27 26.49 -56.71
N ILE A 135 2.85 27.39 -55.83
CA ILE A 135 1.43 27.66 -55.64
C ILE A 135 1.01 28.60 -56.73
N THR A 136 0.11 28.13 -57.58
CA THR A 136 -0.42 28.90 -58.69
C THR A 136 -1.87 29.28 -58.40
N VAL A 137 -2.19 30.55 -58.48
CA VAL A 137 -3.54 31.11 -58.42
C VAL A 137 -3.86 31.86 -59.71
N MET A 138 -5.13 31.91 -60.10
CA MET A 138 -5.58 32.55 -61.30
C MET A 138 -6.82 33.41 -61.05
N ALA A 139 -6.79 34.66 -61.50
CA ALA A 139 -7.92 35.57 -61.42
C ALA A 139 -8.34 36.04 -62.79
N PRO A 140 -9.64 36.03 -63.16
CA PRO A 140 -10.09 36.51 -64.43
C PRO A 140 -10.02 38.05 -64.52
N VAL A 141 -9.52 38.58 -65.62
CA VAL A 141 -9.56 40.00 -65.92
C VAL A 141 -10.80 40.28 -66.78
N THR A 142 -11.72 41.03 -66.20
CA THR A 142 -13.00 41.31 -66.84
C THR A 142 -13.11 42.76 -67.38
N GLN A 143 -13.76 42.92 -68.54
CA GLN A 143 -14.16 44.24 -69.07
C GLN A 143 -15.64 44.18 -69.37
N GLY A 144 -16.43 44.94 -68.64
CA GLY A 144 -17.86 44.81 -68.64
C GLY A 144 -18.30 43.40 -68.14
N PHE A 145 -19.07 42.64 -68.98
CA PHE A 145 -19.55 41.31 -68.66
C PHE A 145 -18.70 40.17 -69.27
N TYR A 146 -17.54 40.51 -69.87
CA TYR A 146 -16.75 39.52 -70.61
C TYR A 146 -15.35 39.39 -69.97
N THR A 147 -14.94 38.17 -69.77
CA THR A 147 -13.53 37.88 -69.41
C THR A 147 -12.67 38.09 -70.63
N LYS A 148 -11.63 38.89 -70.53
CA LYS A 148 -10.69 39.23 -71.60
C LYS A 148 -9.38 38.48 -71.48
N GLY A 149 -8.95 38.14 -70.29
CA GLY A 149 -7.73 37.42 -69.99
C GLY A 149 -7.67 36.97 -68.53
N TYR A 150 -6.51 36.52 -68.11
CA TYR A 150 -6.30 36.03 -66.79
C TYR A 150 -4.95 36.55 -66.21
N LEU A 151 -4.98 36.90 -64.94
CA LEU A 151 -3.79 37.11 -64.17
C LEU A 151 -3.43 35.82 -63.40
N ILE A 152 -2.23 35.30 -63.59
CA ILE A 152 -1.73 34.12 -62.93
C ILE A 152 -0.60 34.57 -62.06
N ILE A 153 -0.64 34.16 -60.79
CA ILE A 153 0.44 34.40 -59.81
C ILE A 153 1.01 33.05 -59.37
N HIS A 154 2.33 32.92 -59.48
CA HIS A 154 3.09 31.74 -59.10
C HIS A 154 4.01 32.09 -57.92
N SER A 155 3.78 31.47 -56.79
CA SER A 155 4.59 31.63 -55.59
C SER A 155 5.36 30.33 -55.25
N PRO A 156 6.68 30.38 -55.05
CA PRO A 156 7.43 29.15 -54.75
C PRO A 156 7.02 28.51 -53.40
N VAL A 157 6.78 27.19 -53.39
CA VAL A 157 6.50 26.42 -52.17
C VAL A 157 7.71 26.47 -51.22
N SER A 158 8.90 26.66 -51.75
CA SER A 158 10.13 26.84 -50.96
C SER A 158 10.01 27.97 -49.93
N LEU A 159 9.28 29.06 -50.25
CA LEU A 159 9.01 30.15 -49.30
C LEU A 159 8.15 29.72 -48.12
N ILE A 160 7.17 28.84 -48.38
CA ILE A 160 6.32 28.28 -47.31
C ILE A 160 7.13 27.36 -46.43
N ASN A 161 7.99 26.51 -46.98
CA ASN A 161 8.86 25.64 -46.26
C ASN A 161 9.83 26.43 -45.35
N GLU A 162 10.37 27.55 -45.85
CA GLU A 162 11.21 28.43 -45.06
C GLU A 162 10.47 29.08 -43.87
N ARG A 163 9.24 29.55 -44.12
CA ARG A 163 8.35 30.09 -43.09
C ARG A 163 7.99 29.01 -42.05
N CYS A 164 7.63 27.81 -42.51
CA CYS A 164 7.35 26.67 -41.63
C CYS A 164 8.57 26.36 -40.74
N ARG A 165 9.76 26.29 -41.33
CA ARG A 165 10.99 26.06 -40.60
C ARG A 165 11.23 27.12 -39.53
N THR A 166 10.99 28.39 -39.82
CA THR A 166 11.13 29.49 -38.86
C THR A 166 10.14 29.36 -37.70
N LEU A 167 8.87 28.98 -37.99
CA LEU A 167 7.83 28.75 -36.98
C LEU A 167 8.09 27.51 -36.12
N MET A 168 8.84 26.52 -36.63
CA MET A 168 9.16 25.31 -35.89
C MET A 168 10.30 25.51 -34.89
N VAL A 169 11.16 26.51 -35.00
CA VAL A 169 12.26 26.77 -34.07
C VAL A 169 11.78 26.93 -32.63
N PRO A 170 10.81 27.82 -32.31
CA PRO A 170 10.29 27.92 -30.92
C PRO A 170 9.64 26.62 -30.43
N VAL A 171 9.04 25.83 -31.31
CA VAL A 171 8.47 24.51 -30.96
C VAL A 171 9.57 23.57 -30.49
N TYR A 172 10.68 23.46 -31.21
CA TYR A 172 11.80 22.62 -30.81
C TYR A 172 12.46 23.09 -29.51
N ILE A 173 12.60 24.42 -29.33
CA ILE A 173 13.12 24.99 -28.08
C ILE A 173 12.18 24.61 -26.92
N SER A 174 10.87 24.76 -27.06
CA SER A 174 9.90 24.41 -26.01
C SER A 174 9.94 22.92 -25.68
N LEU A 175 10.07 22.05 -26.68
CA LEU A 175 10.24 20.62 -26.49
C LEU A 175 11.50 20.29 -25.68
N GLY A 176 12.63 20.96 -26.00
CA GLY A 176 13.89 20.82 -25.26
C GLY A 176 13.76 21.22 -23.80
N VAL A 177 13.10 22.36 -23.52
CA VAL A 177 12.86 22.84 -22.15
C VAL A 177 11.98 21.85 -21.38
N ILE A 178 10.88 21.37 -21.98
CA ILE A 178 10.00 20.41 -21.35
C ILE A 178 10.72 19.07 -21.06
N PHE A 179 11.56 18.62 -21.99
CA PHE A 179 12.38 17.42 -21.79
C PHE A 179 13.33 17.58 -20.61
N LEU A 180 13.97 18.73 -20.49
CA LEU A 180 14.89 19.03 -19.39
C LEU A 180 14.16 19.12 -18.04
N LEU A 181 12.98 19.75 -17.99
CA LEU A 181 12.14 19.80 -16.80
C LEU A 181 11.64 18.42 -16.39
N SER A 182 11.27 17.56 -17.35
CA SER A 182 10.84 16.21 -17.06
C SER A 182 11.98 15.32 -16.53
N PHE A 183 13.23 15.62 -16.84
CA PHE A 183 14.40 14.98 -16.24
C PHE A 183 14.54 15.31 -14.74
N ILE A 184 14.26 16.55 -14.34
CA ILE A 184 14.22 16.95 -12.92
C ILE A 184 13.16 16.14 -12.16
N PHE A 185 12.00 15.91 -12.78
CA PHE A 185 10.95 15.06 -12.20
C PHE A 185 11.43 13.60 -11.99
N LEU A 186 12.18 13.06 -12.96
CA LEU A 186 12.76 11.72 -12.83
C LEU A 186 13.75 11.62 -11.65
N LEU A 187 14.59 12.64 -11.44
CA LEU A 187 15.47 12.73 -10.29
C LEU A 187 14.68 12.79 -8.97
N GLY A 188 13.63 13.63 -8.94
CA GLY A 188 12.71 13.68 -7.79
C GLY A 188 12.11 12.34 -7.46
N PHE A 189 11.59 11.62 -8.46
CA PHE A 189 11.06 10.27 -8.29
C PHE A 189 12.09 9.30 -7.69
N HIS A 190 13.35 9.38 -8.14
CA HIS A 190 14.41 8.55 -7.59
C HIS A 190 14.63 8.79 -6.09
N PHE A 191 14.73 10.04 -5.66
CA PHE A 191 15.01 10.38 -4.27
C PHE A 191 13.79 10.21 -3.35
N PHE A 192 12.60 10.58 -3.83
CA PHE A 192 11.40 10.60 -3.00
C PHE A 192 10.66 9.26 -2.96
N VAL A 193 10.79 8.41 -3.98
CA VAL A 193 10.03 7.16 -4.07
C VAL A 193 10.96 5.95 -4.13
N HIS A 194 11.85 5.91 -5.11
CA HIS A 194 12.62 4.69 -5.39
C HIS A 194 13.59 4.31 -4.28
N ARG A 195 14.37 5.27 -3.78
CA ARG A 195 15.35 5.03 -2.71
C ARG A 195 14.72 4.58 -1.39
N PRO A 196 13.65 5.20 -0.87
CA PRO A 196 12.94 4.71 0.32
C PRO A 196 12.36 3.31 0.15
N LEU A 197 11.77 2.99 -1.01
CA LEU A 197 11.25 1.65 -1.29
C LEU A 197 12.34 0.58 -1.29
N LEU A 198 13.55 0.89 -1.74
CA LEU A 198 14.68 -0.04 -1.64
C LEU A 198 15.05 -0.31 -0.18
N LEU A 199 15.05 0.69 0.69
CA LEU A 199 15.33 0.52 2.12
C LEU A 199 14.27 -0.35 2.79
N ILE A 200 13.00 -0.13 2.49
CA ILE A 200 11.89 -0.96 2.99
C ILE A 200 12.02 -2.41 2.50
N THR A 201 12.37 -2.59 1.22
CA THR A 201 12.55 -3.93 0.64
C THR A 201 13.72 -4.68 1.30
N GLU A 202 14.82 -3.98 1.59
CA GLU A 202 15.96 -4.59 2.29
C GLU A 202 15.58 -4.96 3.72
N ALA A 203 14.86 -4.09 4.44
CA ALA A 203 14.38 -4.39 5.78
C ALA A 203 13.44 -5.61 5.81
N ALA A 204 12.47 -5.67 4.88
CA ALA A 204 11.59 -6.84 4.76
C ALA A 204 12.38 -8.14 4.52
N LYS A 205 13.49 -8.07 3.77
CA LYS A 205 14.40 -9.20 3.57
C LYS A 205 15.15 -9.56 4.86
N GLN A 206 15.62 -8.56 5.63
CA GLN A 206 16.23 -8.79 6.94
C GLN A 206 15.25 -9.48 7.90
N TYR A 207 14.00 -9.03 7.96
CA TYR A 207 12.95 -9.65 8.76
C TYR A 207 12.69 -11.11 8.35
N ALA A 208 12.62 -11.38 7.03
CA ALA A 208 12.47 -12.74 6.51
C ALA A 208 13.66 -13.66 6.85
N MET A 209 14.85 -13.12 7.09
CA MET A 209 16.03 -13.86 7.55
C MET A 209 16.11 -13.99 9.08
N GLY A 210 15.11 -13.48 9.81
CA GLY A 210 15.05 -13.53 11.28
C GLY A 210 15.75 -12.36 11.97
N ASN A 211 16.31 -11.39 11.25
CA ASN A 211 16.90 -10.20 11.84
C ASN A 211 15.81 -9.14 12.11
N LEU A 212 15.05 -9.36 13.18
CA LEU A 212 13.93 -8.52 13.59
C LEU A 212 14.36 -7.22 14.29
N ASP A 213 15.65 -7.08 14.63
CA ASP A 213 16.22 -5.86 15.22
C ASP A 213 16.61 -4.80 14.19
N TYR A 214 16.49 -5.11 12.89
CA TYR A 214 16.77 -4.15 11.84
C TYR A 214 15.69 -3.09 11.79
N GLU A 215 16.05 -1.82 11.99
CA GLU A 215 15.11 -0.70 11.86
C GLU A 215 15.17 -0.08 10.46
N ILE A 216 14.01 0.24 9.89
CA ILE A 216 13.91 0.94 8.62
C ILE A 216 14.25 2.43 8.86
N PRO A 217 15.35 2.96 8.30
CA PRO A 217 15.78 4.34 8.55
C PRO A 217 14.99 5.35 7.69
N VAL A 218 13.67 5.28 7.71
CA VAL A 218 12.78 6.17 6.95
C VAL A 218 11.94 6.98 7.92
N ASN A 219 12.33 8.23 8.15
CA ASN A 219 11.58 9.17 8.98
C ASN A 219 10.84 10.17 8.09
N ARG A 220 9.59 9.84 7.73
CA ARG A 220 8.72 10.64 6.85
C ARG A 220 7.28 10.61 7.36
N HIS A 221 6.49 11.62 6.94
CA HIS A 221 5.08 11.78 7.34
C HIS A 221 4.11 11.53 6.17
N ASP A 222 4.54 10.76 5.17
CA ASP A 222 3.75 10.33 4.01
C ASP A 222 3.43 8.83 4.08
N GLU A 223 2.82 8.29 3.02
CA GLU A 223 2.42 6.89 2.90
C GLU A 223 3.62 5.93 3.03
N ILE A 224 4.80 6.35 2.56
CA ILE A 224 6.04 5.58 2.67
C ILE A 224 6.52 5.55 4.13
N GLY A 225 6.41 6.68 4.83
CA GLY A 225 6.69 6.75 6.26
C GLY A 225 5.75 5.88 7.09
N TYR A 226 4.45 5.91 6.78
CA TYR A 226 3.46 5.05 7.42
C TYR A 226 3.73 3.56 7.18
N LEU A 227 4.07 3.18 5.95
CA LEU A 227 4.45 1.80 5.62
C LEU A 227 5.68 1.35 6.39
N SER A 228 6.69 2.22 6.49
CA SER A 228 7.91 1.97 7.26
C SER A 228 7.62 1.74 8.75
N ALA A 229 6.80 2.60 9.35
CA ALA A 229 6.39 2.48 10.75
C ALA A 229 5.58 1.20 11.00
N SER A 230 4.67 0.86 10.09
CA SER A 230 3.86 -0.38 10.20
C SER A 230 4.71 -1.64 10.12
N LEU A 231 5.73 -1.66 9.26
CA LEU A 231 6.66 -2.78 9.15
C LEU A 231 7.56 -2.90 10.39
N ASN A 232 8.07 -1.79 10.92
CA ASN A 232 8.84 -1.78 12.17
C ASN A 232 7.99 -2.29 13.34
N TYR A 233 6.72 -1.84 13.44
CA TYR A 233 5.79 -2.35 14.45
C TYR A 233 5.56 -3.86 14.33
N MET A 234 5.35 -4.35 13.09
CA MET A 234 5.19 -5.79 12.83
C MET A 234 6.46 -6.57 13.25
N ALA A 235 7.65 -6.07 12.94
CA ALA A 235 8.91 -6.69 13.34
C ALA A 235 9.03 -6.79 14.87
N THR A 236 8.66 -5.72 15.59
CA THR A 236 8.63 -5.72 17.06
C THR A 236 7.67 -6.77 17.60
N GLN A 237 6.44 -6.85 17.06
CA GLN A 237 5.46 -7.86 17.49
C GLN A 237 5.94 -9.29 17.21
N LEU A 238 6.59 -9.53 16.07
CA LEU A 238 7.18 -10.83 15.75
C LEU A 238 8.31 -11.19 16.69
N LYS A 239 9.18 -10.22 17.03
CA LYS A 239 10.26 -10.42 17.98
C LYS A 239 9.74 -10.76 19.38
N ASP A 240 8.78 -9.98 19.88
CA ASP A 240 8.16 -10.22 21.19
C ASP A 240 7.51 -11.60 21.24
N SER A 241 6.87 -12.03 20.16
CA SER A 241 6.27 -13.36 20.03
C SER A 241 7.33 -14.47 20.03
N ASP A 242 8.43 -14.31 19.30
CA ASP A 242 9.53 -15.27 19.23
C ASP A 242 10.24 -15.43 20.58
N ASP A 243 10.54 -14.31 21.24
CA ASP A 243 11.14 -14.29 22.57
C ASP A 243 10.22 -14.93 23.63
N TYR A 244 8.91 -14.65 23.53
CA TYR A 244 7.90 -15.28 24.38
C TYR A 244 7.86 -16.81 24.17
N GLN A 245 7.85 -17.26 22.91
CA GLN A 245 7.84 -18.69 22.58
C GLN A 245 9.12 -19.39 23.08
N LYS A 246 10.29 -18.79 22.90
CA LYS A 246 11.56 -19.31 23.42
C LYS A 246 11.53 -19.44 24.94
N LYS A 247 10.99 -18.45 25.64
CA LYS A 247 10.86 -18.46 27.13
C LYS A 247 9.92 -19.58 27.58
N ILE A 248 8.80 -19.81 26.88
CA ILE A 248 7.89 -20.93 27.18
C ILE A 248 8.64 -22.27 27.05
N VAL A 249 9.29 -22.51 25.88
CA VAL A 249 10.01 -23.76 25.64
C VAL A 249 11.10 -24.02 26.69
N ALA A 250 11.84 -22.98 27.08
CA ALA A 250 12.84 -23.08 28.10
C ALA A 250 12.25 -23.46 29.48
N ASN A 251 11.16 -22.80 29.89
CA ASN A 251 10.48 -23.05 31.16
C ASN A 251 9.87 -24.47 31.19
N VAL A 252 9.17 -24.86 30.15
CA VAL A 252 8.60 -26.21 29.98
C VAL A 252 9.71 -27.26 30.12
N SER A 253 10.81 -27.09 29.38
CA SER A 253 11.94 -28.02 29.39
C SER A 253 12.55 -28.16 30.79
N HIS A 254 12.67 -27.06 31.54
CA HIS A 254 13.17 -27.05 32.89
C HIS A 254 12.23 -27.81 33.86
N ASP A 255 10.91 -27.49 33.79
CA ASP A 255 9.91 -28.06 34.70
C ASP A 255 9.61 -29.55 34.43
N PHE A 256 9.90 -30.07 33.21
CA PHE A 256 9.92 -31.49 32.91
C PHE A 256 11.19 -32.19 33.37
N ARG A 257 12.37 -31.55 33.23
CA ARG A 257 13.67 -32.17 33.52
C ARG A 257 13.81 -32.50 34.99
N SER A 258 13.34 -31.62 35.88
CA SER A 258 13.49 -31.81 37.35
C SER A 258 12.79 -33.07 37.83
N PRO A 259 11.48 -33.30 37.65
CA PRO A 259 10.80 -34.51 38.10
C PRO A 259 11.34 -35.78 37.44
N LEU A 260 11.63 -35.74 36.12
CA LEU A 260 12.22 -36.89 35.41
C LEU A 260 13.58 -37.31 36.00
N THR A 261 14.42 -36.33 36.36
CA THR A 261 15.71 -36.62 37.02
C THR A 261 15.52 -37.25 38.39
N SER A 262 14.55 -36.76 39.19
CA SER A 262 14.21 -37.33 40.50
C SER A 262 13.68 -38.77 40.37
N ILE A 263 12.71 -38.99 39.45
CA ILE A 263 12.17 -40.33 39.19
C ILE A 263 13.29 -41.28 38.81
N ARG A 264 14.12 -40.91 37.83
CA ARG A 264 15.23 -41.74 37.37
C ARG A 264 16.20 -42.05 38.48
N GLY A 265 16.61 -41.00 39.25
CA GLY A 265 17.59 -41.19 40.34
C GLY A 265 17.09 -42.12 41.45
N TYR A 266 15.80 -42.03 41.82
CA TYR A 266 15.25 -42.93 42.83
C TYR A 266 15.09 -44.34 42.29
N VAL A 267 14.66 -44.54 41.04
CA VAL A 267 14.59 -45.85 40.42
C VAL A 267 15.97 -46.50 40.33
N GLU A 268 17.00 -45.77 39.88
CA GLU A 268 18.39 -46.22 39.80
C GLU A 268 18.90 -46.64 41.18
N ALA A 269 18.70 -45.79 42.20
CA ALA A 269 19.13 -46.06 43.59
C ALA A 269 18.39 -47.21 44.28
N MET A 270 17.16 -47.50 43.89
CA MET A 270 16.42 -48.68 44.31
C MET A 270 16.93 -49.94 43.60
N THR A 271 17.30 -49.83 42.34
CA THR A 271 17.75 -50.96 41.52
C THR A 271 19.17 -51.42 41.86
N ASP A 272 20.05 -50.46 42.22
CA ASP A 272 21.45 -50.75 42.59
C ASP A 272 21.63 -51.09 44.11
N GLY A 273 20.52 -51.06 44.88
CA GLY A 273 20.52 -51.40 46.29
C GLY A 273 20.98 -50.26 47.20
N THR A 274 21.25 -49.07 46.69
CA THR A 274 21.58 -47.87 47.46
C THR A 274 20.44 -47.49 48.43
N ILE A 275 19.20 -47.69 48.00
CA ILE A 275 18.00 -47.55 48.82
C ILE A 275 17.59 -48.95 49.31
N PRO A 276 17.63 -49.19 50.63
CA PRO A 276 17.27 -50.51 51.20
C PRO A 276 15.74 -50.75 50.99
N PRO A 277 15.33 -52.05 50.95
CA PRO A 277 13.95 -52.44 50.69
C PRO A 277 12.91 -51.82 51.64
N GLU A 278 13.29 -51.59 52.90
CA GLU A 278 12.42 -50.99 53.90
C GLU A 278 12.03 -49.56 53.62
N LEU A 279 12.76 -48.88 52.75
CA LEU A 279 12.49 -47.51 52.34
C LEU A 279 11.85 -47.42 50.94
N HIS A 280 11.66 -48.52 50.21
CA HIS A 280 11.09 -48.54 48.89
C HIS A 280 9.73 -47.87 48.85
N GLU A 281 8.84 -48.15 49.77
CA GLU A 281 7.49 -47.56 49.83
C GLU A 281 7.57 -46.02 49.86
N LYS A 282 8.45 -45.45 50.66
CA LYS A 282 8.66 -44.00 50.74
C LYS A 282 9.08 -43.41 49.40
N TYR A 283 10.05 -44.01 48.72
CA TYR A 283 10.58 -43.49 47.46
C TYR A 283 9.65 -43.76 46.31
N LEU A 284 8.90 -44.88 46.29
CA LEU A 284 7.82 -45.14 45.34
C LEU A 284 6.72 -44.08 45.43
N ASN A 285 6.35 -43.66 46.66
CA ASN A 285 5.40 -42.56 46.83
C ASN A 285 5.94 -41.22 46.30
N ILE A 286 7.24 -40.96 46.36
CA ILE A 286 7.85 -39.77 45.71
C ILE A 286 7.80 -39.87 44.20
N ILE A 287 8.09 -41.06 43.65
CA ILE A 287 8.02 -41.31 42.21
C ILE A 287 6.57 -41.12 41.72
N LEU A 288 5.59 -41.67 42.42
CA LEU A 288 4.16 -41.49 42.09
C LEU A 288 3.79 -40.02 42.11
N PHE A 289 4.18 -39.29 43.11
CA PHE A 289 3.98 -37.86 43.26
C PHE A 289 4.56 -37.04 42.06
N GLU A 290 5.80 -37.33 41.65
CA GLU A 290 6.41 -36.64 40.51
C GLU A 290 5.77 -37.00 39.18
N THR A 291 5.21 -38.23 39.07
CA THR A 291 4.45 -38.69 37.90
C THR A 291 3.10 -37.96 37.79
N GLU A 292 2.37 -37.83 38.90
CA GLU A 292 1.12 -37.05 38.98
C GLU A 292 1.40 -35.60 38.61
N ARG A 293 2.46 -35.00 39.13
CA ARG A 293 2.86 -33.63 38.78
C ARG A 293 3.15 -33.44 37.29
N LEU A 294 3.79 -34.41 36.62
CA LEU A 294 4.00 -34.40 35.15
C LEU A 294 2.67 -34.50 34.41
N THR A 295 1.73 -35.29 34.90
CA THR A 295 0.40 -35.42 34.29
C THR A 295 -0.36 -34.07 34.39
N ASP A 296 -0.32 -33.42 35.56
CA ASP A 296 -0.94 -32.10 35.73
C ASP A 296 -0.32 -31.06 34.78
N LEU A 297 1.02 -31.02 34.68
CA LEU A 297 1.72 -30.12 33.79
C LEU A 297 1.35 -30.32 32.32
N THR A 298 1.22 -31.59 31.88
CA THR A 298 0.81 -31.88 30.50
C THR A 298 -0.63 -31.46 30.22
N THR A 299 -1.53 -31.68 31.18
CA THR A 299 -2.93 -31.27 31.10
C THR A 299 -3.08 -29.75 31.04
N ASP A 300 -2.32 -29.03 31.88
CA ASP A 300 -2.29 -27.55 31.86
C ASP A 300 -1.77 -27.00 30.53
N LEU A 301 -0.72 -27.61 29.95
CA LEU A 301 -0.15 -27.21 28.67
C LEU A 301 -1.13 -27.44 27.51
N LEU A 302 -1.83 -28.60 27.54
CA LEU A 302 -2.87 -28.88 26.52
C LEU A 302 -4.00 -27.86 26.60
N THR A 303 -4.46 -27.56 27.82
CA THR A 303 -5.49 -26.54 28.06
C THR A 303 -5.07 -25.18 27.52
N LEU A 304 -3.83 -24.74 27.75
CA LEU A 304 -3.34 -23.46 27.24
C LEU A 304 -3.25 -23.42 25.71
N ASN A 305 -2.86 -24.54 25.09
CA ASN A 305 -2.80 -24.61 23.63
C ASN A 305 -4.19 -24.49 22.97
N GLU A 306 -5.24 -24.98 23.64
CA GLU A 306 -6.63 -24.77 23.17
C GLU A 306 -6.99 -23.29 23.10
N PHE A 307 -6.49 -22.45 24.01
CA PHE A 307 -6.76 -20.99 24.00
C PHE A 307 -5.95 -20.25 22.94
N ASP A 308 -4.73 -20.68 22.62
CA ASP A 308 -3.88 -20.02 21.63
C ASP A 308 -4.40 -20.17 20.19
N THR A 309 -5.18 -21.23 19.90
CA THR A 309 -5.69 -21.52 18.55
C THR A 309 -6.94 -20.72 18.14
N LYS A 310 -7.45 -19.79 18.96
CA LYS A 310 -8.70 -19.02 18.72
C LYS A 310 -9.95 -19.86 18.40
N GLU A 311 -9.88 -21.16 18.51
CA GLU A 311 -10.98 -22.09 18.21
C GLU A 311 -11.73 -22.56 19.46
N LEU A 312 -11.55 -21.87 20.59
CA LEU A 312 -12.26 -22.28 21.81
C LEU A 312 -13.77 -22.04 21.66
N LEU A 313 -14.46 -23.01 21.12
CA LEU A 313 -15.92 -23.08 21.15
C LEU A 313 -16.34 -23.43 22.58
N LEU A 314 -16.63 -22.41 23.39
CA LEU A 314 -17.18 -22.62 24.72
C LEU A 314 -18.56 -23.28 24.62
N ASN A 315 -18.74 -24.37 25.32
CA ASN A 315 -20.08 -25.00 25.46
C ASN A 315 -20.82 -24.35 26.63
N LYS A 316 -21.35 -23.12 26.39
CA LYS A 316 -22.08 -22.36 27.40
C LYS A 316 -23.43 -23.02 27.66
N THR A 317 -23.68 -23.42 28.90
CA THR A 317 -24.91 -24.00 29.37
C THR A 317 -25.38 -23.28 30.63
N SER A 318 -26.69 -23.34 30.92
CA SER A 318 -27.23 -22.81 32.19
C SER A 318 -27.06 -23.84 33.30
N PHE A 319 -26.44 -23.45 34.41
CA PHE A 319 -26.24 -24.29 35.59
C PHE A 319 -26.17 -23.46 36.88
N ASP A 320 -26.45 -24.12 38.02
CA ASP A 320 -26.36 -23.51 39.32
C ASP A 320 -24.89 -23.40 39.76
N ILE A 321 -24.35 -22.17 39.91
CA ILE A 321 -22.98 -21.90 40.34
C ILE A 321 -22.78 -22.26 41.81
N GLN A 322 -23.79 -22.13 42.67
CA GLN A 322 -23.69 -22.41 44.07
C GLN A 322 -23.55 -23.91 44.35
N GLU A 323 -24.27 -24.75 43.60
CA GLU A 323 -24.10 -26.20 43.65
C GLU A 323 -22.70 -26.61 43.22
N MET A 324 -22.18 -26.02 42.17
CA MET A 324 -20.79 -26.26 41.70
C MET A 324 -19.76 -25.87 42.75
N ILE A 325 -19.93 -24.71 43.39
CA ILE A 325 -19.02 -24.26 44.49
C ILE A 325 -19.04 -25.26 45.62
N LYS A 326 -20.23 -25.73 46.06
CA LYS A 326 -20.34 -26.73 47.11
C LYS A 326 -19.61 -28.02 46.76
N HIS A 327 -19.83 -28.56 45.57
CA HIS A 327 -19.15 -29.79 45.12
C HIS A 327 -17.63 -29.63 45.01
N THR A 328 -17.18 -28.49 44.46
CA THR A 328 -15.75 -28.24 44.35
C THR A 328 -15.08 -28.07 45.76
N ALA A 329 -15.73 -27.37 46.66
CA ALA A 329 -15.22 -27.25 48.06
C ALA A 329 -15.17 -28.60 48.75
N GLN A 330 -16.16 -29.48 48.60
CA GLN A 330 -16.17 -30.83 49.15
C GLN A 330 -15.01 -31.69 48.64
N SER A 331 -14.57 -31.54 47.40
CA SER A 331 -13.41 -32.28 46.86
C SER A 331 -12.07 -31.99 47.60
N PHE A 332 -11.99 -30.86 48.30
CA PHE A 332 -10.83 -30.48 49.10
C PHE A 332 -10.92 -30.83 50.60
N GLU A 333 -12.01 -31.47 51.06
CA GLU A 333 -12.26 -31.78 52.48
C GLU A 333 -11.10 -32.56 53.15
N GLY A 334 -10.53 -33.55 52.43
CA GLY A 334 -9.40 -34.34 52.96
C GLY A 334 -8.13 -33.51 53.19
N VAL A 335 -7.77 -32.64 52.23
CA VAL A 335 -6.60 -31.76 52.33
C VAL A 335 -6.82 -30.66 53.37
N CYS A 336 -8.01 -30.11 53.43
CA CYS A 336 -8.40 -29.11 54.43
C CYS A 336 -8.33 -29.66 55.86
N THR A 337 -8.85 -30.90 56.08
CA THR A 337 -8.74 -31.57 57.38
C THR A 337 -7.30 -31.78 57.80
N GLN A 338 -6.44 -32.20 56.89
CA GLN A 338 -5.00 -32.41 57.20
C GLN A 338 -4.27 -31.10 57.57
N LYS A 339 -4.67 -29.96 56.98
CA LYS A 339 -4.08 -28.63 57.26
C LYS A 339 -4.87 -27.85 58.32
N HIS A 340 -5.95 -28.36 58.86
CA HIS A 340 -6.89 -27.68 59.77
C HIS A 340 -7.44 -26.38 59.17
N ILE A 341 -7.67 -26.33 57.83
CA ILE A 341 -8.26 -25.21 57.14
C ILE A 341 -9.77 -25.41 57.05
N SER A 342 -10.55 -24.35 57.34
CA SER A 342 -12.01 -24.35 57.15
C SER A 342 -12.42 -23.56 55.93
N ILE A 343 -13.23 -24.15 55.04
CA ILE A 343 -13.86 -23.44 53.91
C ILE A 343 -15.21 -22.93 54.34
N LYS A 344 -15.40 -21.61 54.37
CA LYS A 344 -16.64 -20.93 54.71
C LYS A 344 -17.35 -20.49 53.42
N LEU A 345 -18.61 -20.96 53.19
CA LEU A 345 -19.39 -20.64 52.03
C LEU A 345 -20.47 -19.61 52.37
N PHE A 346 -20.41 -18.42 51.79
CA PHE A 346 -21.45 -17.39 51.87
C PHE A 346 -22.25 -17.39 50.58
N LEU A 347 -23.35 -18.12 50.56
CA LEU A 347 -24.17 -18.35 49.41
C LEU A 347 -25.50 -17.62 49.54
N LEU A 348 -26.10 -17.27 48.46
CA LEU A 348 -27.44 -16.66 48.46
C LEU A 348 -28.52 -17.71 48.71
N SER A 349 -29.66 -17.29 49.28
CA SER A 349 -30.76 -18.19 49.62
C SER A 349 -31.46 -18.80 48.41
N GLU A 350 -31.37 -18.12 47.24
CA GLU A 350 -32.00 -18.53 45.98
C GLU A 350 -30.97 -19.25 45.08
N GLN A 351 -31.48 -20.18 44.28
CA GLN A 351 -30.69 -20.81 43.23
C GLN A 351 -30.21 -19.80 42.22
N ILE A 352 -28.96 -19.80 41.87
CA ILE A 352 -28.36 -18.84 40.93
C ILE A 352 -27.78 -19.55 39.74
N ASN A 353 -28.47 -19.39 38.61
CA ASN A 353 -28.04 -19.94 37.33
C ASN A 353 -27.15 -18.95 36.58
N VAL A 354 -26.05 -19.45 36.03
CA VAL A 354 -25.08 -18.73 35.18
C VAL A 354 -25.04 -19.34 33.79
N MET A 355 -24.79 -18.51 32.79
CA MET A 355 -24.58 -18.95 31.41
C MET A 355 -23.09 -19.04 31.11
N ALA A 356 -22.53 -20.24 31.24
CA ALA A 356 -21.07 -20.45 31.07
C ALA A 356 -20.73 -21.90 30.67
N ASP A 357 -19.49 -22.16 30.31
CA ASP A 357 -18.99 -23.53 30.16
C ASP A 357 -18.74 -24.15 31.55
N ARG A 358 -19.59 -25.11 31.89
CA ARG A 358 -19.58 -25.75 33.21
C ARG A 358 -18.22 -26.35 33.58
N ARG A 359 -17.53 -27.01 32.63
CA ARG A 359 -16.25 -27.67 32.89
C ARG A 359 -15.15 -26.64 33.10
N LYS A 360 -15.11 -25.60 32.27
CA LYS A 360 -14.12 -24.53 32.35
C LYS A 360 -14.29 -23.70 33.65
N ILE A 361 -15.52 -23.38 34.05
CA ILE A 361 -15.76 -22.68 35.33
C ILE A 361 -15.43 -23.56 36.53
N GLN A 362 -15.67 -24.86 36.49
CA GLN A 362 -15.22 -25.78 37.51
C GLN A 362 -13.69 -25.77 37.64
N GLN A 363 -12.97 -25.72 36.53
CA GLN A 363 -11.50 -25.59 36.51
C GLN A 363 -11.03 -24.26 37.14
N VAL A 364 -11.75 -23.16 36.90
CA VAL A 364 -11.47 -21.86 37.57
C VAL A 364 -11.58 -21.98 39.08
N LEU A 365 -12.70 -22.52 39.55
CA LEU A 365 -12.95 -22.70 40.99
C LEU A 365 -11.91 -23.60 41.63
N TYR A 366 -11.58 -24.72 40.97
CA TYR A 366 -10.56 -25.65 41.43
C TYR A 366 -9.20 -24.98 41.60
N ASN A 367 -8.73 -24.27 40.57
CA ASN A 367 -7.45 -23.57 40.58
C ASN A 367 -7.39 -22.46 41.64
N LEU A 368 -8.47 -21.72 41.85
CA LEU A 368 -8.50 -20.68 42.88
C LEU A 368 -8.52 -21.27 44.30
N LEU A 369 -9.31 -22.32 44.54
CA LEU A 369 -9.36 -23.01 45.82
C LEU A 369 -8.04 -23.73 46.15
N ASP A 370 -7.46 -24.42 45.17
CA ASP A 370 -6.16 -25.08 45.32
C ASP A 370 -5.06 -24.06 45.72
N ASN A 371 -5.02 -22.93 45.05
CA ASN A 371 -4.10 -21.84 45.41
C ASN A 371 -4.39 -21.29 46.79
N ALA A 372 -5.65 -21.04 47.16
CA ALA A 372 -6.02 -20.58 48.48
C ALA A 372 -5.56 -21.55 49.59
N ILE A 373 -5.75 -22.87 49.38
CA ILE A 373 -5.34 -23.91 50.34
C ILE A 373 -3.79 -24.05 50.42
N LYS A 374 -3.12 -23.93 49.28
CA LYS A 374 -1.65 -24.03 49.21
C LYS A 374 -0.94 -22.91 49.96
N PHE A 375 -1.43 -21.69 49.79
CA PHE A 375 -0.77 -20.50 50.34
C PHE A 375 -1.31 -20.04 51.69
N SER A 376 -2.42 -20.61 52.15
CA SER A 376 -2.94 -20.41 53.51
C SER A 376 -2.03 -21.06 54.58
N GLU A 377 -2.02 -20.48 55.76
CA GLU A 377 -1.39 -21.07 56.93
C GLU A 377 -2.32 -22.17 57.53
N ASN A 378 -1.72 -23.07 58.33
CA ASN A 378 -2.51 -24.05 59.05
C ASN A 378 -3.44 -23.32 60.04
N ASP A 379 -4.54 -23.97 60.44
CA ASP A 379 -5.56 -23.42 61.35
C ASP A 379 -6.24 -22.13 60.86
N SER A 380 -6.25 -21.90 59.53
CA SER A 380 -6.84 -20.72 58.89
C SER A 380 -8.22 -20.99 58.25
N SER A 381 -8.81 -19.97 57.64
CA SER A 381 -10.07 -20.13 56.91
C SER A 381 -10.02 -19.53 55.57
N ILE A 382 -10.65 -20.19 54.59
CA ILE A 382 -10.90 -19.70 53.22
C ILE A 382 -12.37 -19.35 53.12
N THR A 383 -12.68 -18.19 52.53
CA THR A 383 -14.05 -17.73 52.36
C THR A 383 -14.38 -17.72 50.86
N VAL A 384 -15.50 -18.39 50.51
CA VAL A 384 -16.06 -18.27 49.15
C VAL A 384 -17.41 -17.57 49.26
N GLU A 385 -17.54 -16.44 48.56
CA GLU A 385 -18.72 -15.60 48.60
C GLU A 385 -19.31 -15.43 47.20
N VAL A 386 -20.67 -15.52 47.11
CA VAL A 386 -21.41 -15.26 45.88
C VAL A 386 -22.29 -14.04 46.10
N THR A 387 -22.13 -13.04 45.23
CA THR A 387 -22.93 -11.80 45.23
C THR A 387 -23.50 -11.51 43.87
N THR A 388 -24.62 -10.79 43.82
CA THR A 388 -25.28 -10.41 42.56
C THR A 388 -25.32 -8.89 42.45
N LYS A 389 -24.91 -8.35 41.32
CA LYS A 389 -24.98 -6.91 41.05
C LYS A 389 -25.20 -6.67 39.55
N ASN A 390 -26.23 -5.92 39.16
CA ASN A 390 -26.48 -5.48 37.78
C ASN A 390 -26.49 -6.64 36.78
N ASP A 391 -27.30 -7.69 36.98
CA ASP A 391 -27.37 -8.89 36.15
C ASP A 391 -26.08 -9.70 35.99
N LYS A 392 -25.08 -9.42 36.82
CA LYS A 392 -23.84 -10.20 36.91
C LYS A 392 -23.70 -10.84 38.28
N ILE A 393 -23.12 -12.01 38.25
CA ILE A 393 -22.84 -12.81 39.45
C ILE A 393 -21.34 -12.70 39.69
N PHE A 394 -20.98 -12.35 40.91
CA PHE A 394 -19.58 -12.25 41.33
C PHE A 394 -19.30 -13.36 42.30
N VAL A 395 -18.20 -14.10 42.04
CA VAL A 395 -17.69 -15.14 42.90
C VAL A 395 -16.35 -14.68 43.43
N SER A 396 -16.22 -14.59 44.77
CA SER A 396 -15.01 -14.25 45.46
C SER A 396 -14.45 -15.49 46.19
N VAL A 397 -13.14 -15.71 46.05
CA VAL A 397 -12.35 -16.70 46.85
C VAL A 397 -11.28 -15.95 47.59
N LYS A 398 -11.39 -15.93 48.93
CA LYS A 398 -10.52 -15.18 49.80
C LYS A 398 -9.79 -16.11 50.74
N ASP A 399 -8.48 -15.99 50.78
CA ASP A 399 -7.57 -16.67 51.74
C ASP A 399 -6.97 -15.71 52.76
N HIS A 400 -6.41 -16.28 53.83
CA HIS A 400 -5.65 -15.59 54.87
C HIS A 400 -4.19 -16.12 54.89
N GLY A 401 -3.60 -16.18 53.68
CA GLY A 401 -2.26 -16.70 53.47
C GLY A 401 -1.19 -15.61 53.41
N ILE A 402 -0.09 -15.97 52.75
CA ILE A 402 1.10 -15.10 52.63
C ILE A 402 0.83 -13.79 51.87
N GLY A 403 -0.27 -13.71 51.09
CA GLY A 403 -0.55 -12.56 50.24
C GLY A 403 0.44 -12.41 49.09
N ILE A 404 0.23 -11.35 48.28
CA ILE A 404 1.02 -11.04 47.09
C ILE A 404 1.51 -9.59 47.18
N SER A 405 2.78 -9.37 46.89
CA SER A 405 3.36 -8.01 46.88
C SER A 405 2.82 -7.16 45.73
N LYS A 406 2.74 -5.84 45.92
CA LYS A 406 2.29 -4.91 44.90
C LYS A 406 3.08 -4.99 43.58
N LYS A 407 4.36 -5.37 43.64
CA LYS A 407 5.25 -5.51 42.50
C LYS A 407 4.94 -6.75 41.65
N GLU A 408 4.34 -7.76 42.27
CA GLU A 408 4.07 -9.07 41.67
C GLU A 408 2.61 -9.22 41.19
N ILE A 409 1.68 -8.40 41.68
CA ILE A 409 0.25 -8.49 41.41
C ILE A 409 -0.09 -8.55 39.90
N ASN A 410 0.66 -7.84 39.07
CA ASN A 410 0.46 -7.88 37.61
C ASN A 410 1.11 -9.09 36.95
N LYS A 411 2.11 -9.68 37.58
CA LYS A 411 2.90 -10.79 37.04
C LYS A 411 2.30 -12.16 37.34
N ILE A 412 1.44 -12.27 38.34
CA ILE A 412 0.83 -13.57 38.74
C ILE A 412 -0.01 -14.19 37.61
N TRP A 413 -0.41 -13.37 36.60
CA TRP A 413 -1.15 -13.81 35.45
C TRP A 413 -0.28 -14.30 34.28
N GLU A 414 1.07 -14.10 34.40
CA GLU A 414 2.00 -14.59 33.38
C GLU A 414 2.17 -16.11 33.50
N ARG A 415 2.26 -16.79 32.35
CA ARG A 415 2.48 -18.24 32.30
C ARG A 415 3.82 -18.60 32.91
N PHE A 416 3.87 -19.66 33.76
CA PHE A 416 5.05 -20.14 34.51
C PHE A 416 5.59 -19.16 35.56
N TYR A 417 4.84 -18.13 35.91
CA TYR A 417 5.26 -17.21 36.96
C TYR A 417 5.08 -17.83 38.33
N LYS A 418 6.12 -17.75 39.16
CA LYS A 418 6.10 -18.14 40.56
C LYS A 418 6.75 -17.03 41.37
N SER A 419 6.06 -16.53 42.41
CA SER A 419 6.63 -15.50 43.28
C SER A 419 7.80 -16.07 44.09
N ASP A 420 8.72 -15.19 44.49
CA ASP A 420 9.89 -15.64 45.29
C ASP A 420 9.47 -16.26 46.61
N LEU A 421 8.40 -15.79 47.23
CA LEU A 421 7.80 -16.35 48.44
C LEU A 421 7.15 -17.73 48.22
N SER A 422 6.60 -17.97 47.02
CA SER A 422 5.99 -19.24 46.65
C SER A 422 7.00 -20.34 46.30
N ARG A 423 8.20 -19.99 45.84
CA ARG A 423 9.27 -20.95 45.48
C ARG A 423 9.69 -21.86 46.63
N GLY A 424 9.54 -21.39 47.89
CA GLY A 424 9.86 -22.17 49.10
C GLY A 424 8.72 -23.09 49.60
N LYS A 425 7.45 -22.66 49.47
CA LYS A 425 6.26 -23.35 50.00
C LYS A 425 5.54 -24.25 48.97
N ASP A 426 5.53 -23.86 47.68
CA ASP A 426 4.89 -24.63 46.63
C ASP A 426 5.91 -25.29 45.68
N LYS A 427 6.39 -26.46 46.09
CA LYS A 427 7.21 -27.32 45.23
C LYS A 427 6.40 -27.99 44.11
N LYS A 428 5.06 -27.99 44.18
CA LYS A 428 4.14 -28.65 43.25
C LYS A 428 3.64 -27.76 42.12
N GLY A 429 3.50 -26.46 42.34
CA GLY A 429 2.80 -25.58 41.41
C GLY A 429 3.51 -25.49 40.06
N THR A 430 2.73 -25.57 38.98
CA THR A 430 3.21 -25.41 37.59
C THR A 430 3.41 -23.93 37.18
N GLY A 431 2.81 -23.00 37.93
CA GLY A 431 2.74 -21.58 37.58
C GLY A 431 1.81 -21.29 36.40
N LEU A 432 0.97 -22.26 36.04
CA LEU A 432 0.01 -22.13 34.94
C LEU A 432 -1.43 -21.90 35.42
N GLY A 433 -1.78 -22.30 36.64
CA GLY A 433 -3.16 -22.26 37.14
C GLY A 433 -3.82 -20.91 37.06
N LEU A 434 -3.16 -19.81 37.47
CA LEU A 434 -3.75 -18.46 37.40
C LEU A 434 -3.82 -17.91 35.97
N SER A 435 -2.88 -18.24 35.09
CA SER A 435 -2.97 -17.87 33.70
C SER A 435 -4.15 -18.58 33.01
N ILE A 436 -4.37 -19.88 33.33
CA ILE A 436 -5.53 -20.63 32.83
C ILE A 436 -6.86 -20.00 33.33
N VAL A 437 -6.91 -19.62 34.62
CA VAL A 437 -8.08 -18.92 35.19
C VAL A 437 -8.38 -17.66 34.42
N LYS A 438 -7.38 -16.83 34.16
CA LYS A 438 -7.55 -15.58 33.39
C LYS A 438 -8.03 -15.83 31.96
N GLU A 439 -7.43 -16.79 31.26
CA GLU A 439 -7.82 -17.15 29.88
C GLU A 439 -9.27 -17.67 29.83
N ILE A 440 -9.67 -18.53 30.76
CA ILE A 440 -11.06 -19.03 30.84
C ILE A 440 -12.04 -17.89 31.06
N ILE A 441 -11.80 -17.00 32.02
CA ILE A 441 -12.71 -15.90 32.31
C ILE A 441 -12.78 -14.92 31.15
N GLN A 442 -11.65 -14.60 30.52
CA GLN A 442 -11.63 -13.75 29.33
C GLN A 442 -12.34 -14.37 28.13
N ALA A 443 -12.21 -15.69 27.92
CA ALA A 443 -12.93 -16.40 26.86
C ALA A 443 -14.46 -16.36 27.05
N HIS A 444 -14.92 -16.18 28.31
CA HIS A 444 -16.34 -15.97 28.62
C HIS A 444 -16.82 -14.53 28.45
N ASP A 445 -15.94 -13.58 28.02
CA ASP A 445 -16.15 -12.13 27.97
C ASP A 445 -16.40 -11.53 29.35
N GLU A 446 -15.77 -12.12 30.39
CA GLU A 446 -15.92 -11.76 31.79
C GLU A 446 -14.58 -11.28 32.39
N HIS A 447 -14.60 -10.80 33.61
CA HIS A 447 -13.47 -10.17 34.27
C HIS A 447 -13.07 -10.91 35.55
N ILE A 448 -11.78 -10.95 35.82
CA ILE A 448 -11.22 -11.40 37.10
C ILE A 448 -10.32 -10.32 37.65
N ASN A 449 -10.44 -10.07 38.96
CA ASN A 449 -9.63 -9.13 39.71
C ASN A 449 -8.98 -9.82 40.91
N VAL A 450 -7.90 -9.23 41.41
CA VAL A 450 -7.20 -9.66 42.61
C VAL A 450 -7.02 -8.50 43.56
N ILE A 451 -7.31 -8.74 44.86
CA ILE A 451 -7.04 -7.81 45.94
C ILE A 451 -6.14 -8.59 46.93
N SER A 452 -4.92 -8.12 47.14
CA SER A 452 -3.99 -8.81 48.03
C SER A 452 -3.10 -7.83 48.80
N THR A 453 -2.76 -8.25 50.01
CA THR A 453 -1.80 -7.56 50.86
C THR A 453 -0.85 -8.59 51.43
N GLU A 454 0.44 -8.37 51.22
CA GLU A 454 1.50 -9.25 51.72
C GLU A 454 1.39 -9.45 53.23
N GLY A 455 1.41 -10.70 53.69
CA GLY A 455 1.25 -11.09 55.09
C GLY A 455 -0.20 -11.08 55.64
N VAL A 456 -1.21 -10.75 54.80
CA VAL A 456 -2.62 -10.68 55.22
C VAL A 456 -3.48 -11.71 54.49
N GLY A 457 -3.25 -11.87 53.17
CA GLY A 457 -3.99 -12.81 52.32
C GLY A 457 -4.35 -12.26 50.95
N THR A 458 -5.07 -13.07 50.17
CA THR A 458 -5.46 -12.75 48.80
C THR A 458 -6.94 -13.03 48.57
N GLU A 459 -7.59 -12.18 47.81
CA GLU A 459 -8.95 -12.32 47.34
C GLU A 459 -8.99 -12.24 45.83
N PHE A 460 -9.46 -13.30 45.14
CA PHE A 460 -9.74 -13.34 43.72
C PHE A 460 -11.25 -13.20 43.48
N ILE A 461 -11.63 -12.26 42.65
CA ILE A 461 -13.04 -11.97 42.35
C ILE A 461 -13.25 -12.08 40.85
N PHE A 462 -14.13 -12.95 40.39
CA PHE A 462 -14.50 -13.06 38.98
C PHE A 462 -15.98 -12.90 38.78
N SER A 463 -16.36 -12.42 37.58
CA SER A 463 -17.76 -12.23 37.17
C SER A 463 -18.23 -13.33 36.26
N LEU A 464 -19.55 -13.57 36.25
CA LEU A 464 -20.27 -14.45 35.32
C LEU A 464 -21.60 -13.81 34.93
N SER A 465 -22.06 -14.06 33.71
CA SER A 465 -23.36 -13.61 33.25
C SER A 465 -24.45 -14.47 33.85
N LYS A 466 -25.52 -13.85 34.36
CA LYS A 466 -26.73 -14.56 34.84
C LYS A 466 -27.43 -15.24 33.64
N ALA A 467 -27.93 -16.46 33.84
CA ALA A 467 -28.65 -17.23 32.82
C ALA A 467 -30.09 -16.73 32.61
#